data_d517937ff7ae407d252aa10d2e6a1b2b
#
_entry.id   d517937ff7ae407d252aa10d2e6a1b2b
#
_cell.length_a   1.000
_cell.length_b   1.000
_cell.length_c   1.000
_cell.angle_alpha   90.00
_cell.angle_beta   90.00
_cell.angle_gamma   90.00
#
_symmetry.space_group_name_H-M   'P 1'
#
loop_
_entity.id
_entity.type
_entity.pdbx_description
1 polymer ?
#
loop_
_entity_poly.entity_id
_entity_poly.type
_entity_poly.pdbx_seq_one_letter_code
_entity_poly.pdbx_strand_id
1 'polypeptide(L)' 'MERNEIVEKIRTILVTVLKHENFEMVDSLSAAQVNGWDSLTHMIIITDIENAFGIQFKLKELNKLNNMGNLIELIQSKLG' A
#
# COMPACT_ATOMS: atom_id res chain seq x y z
N MET A 1 15.76 1.25 3.20
CA MET A 1 15.08 -0.01 2.85
C MET A 1 14.96 -0.10 1.34
N GLU A 2 15.30 -1.22 0.77
CA GLU A 2 15.23 -1.40 -0.66
C GLU A 2 13.79 -1.55 -1.15
N ARG A 3 13.56 -1.18 -2.40
CA ARG A 3 12.22 -1.23 -3.00
C ARG A 3 11.59 -2.63 -2.90
N ASN A 4 12.37 -3.68 -3.12
CA ASN A 4 11.86 -5.06 -3.04
C ASN A 4 11.34 -5.40 -1.65
N GLU A 5 11.99 -4.92 -0.61
CA GLU A 5 11.54 -5.14 0.76
C GLU A 5 10.22 -4.42 1.03
N ILE A 6 10.09 -3.20 0.50
CA ILE A 6 8.86 -2.42 0.63
C ILE A 6 7.72 -3.16 -0.08
N VAL A 7 7.95 -3.61 -1.29
CA VAL A 7 6.94 -4.34 -2.09
C VAL A 7 6.48 -5.60 -1.36
N GLU A 8 7.41 -6.38 -0.82
CA GLU A 8 7.08 -7.62 -0.13
C GLU A 8 6.28 -7.36 1.15
N LYS A 9 6.62 -6.33 1.90
CA LYS A 9 5.87 -5.96 3.11
C LYS A 9 4.45 -5.54 2.75
N ILE A 10 4.29 -4.73 1.72
CA ILE A 10 2.98 -4.29 1.27
C ILE A 10 2.15 -5.49 0.82
N ARG A 11 2.76 -6.39 0.05
CA ARG A 11 2.08 -7.59 -0.44
C ARG A 11 1.55 -8.43 0.72
N THR A 12 2.37 -8.64 1.73
CA THR A 12 1.96 -9.40 2.92
C THR A 12 0.76 -8.74 3.61
N ILE A 13 0.78 -7.41 3.72
CA ILE A 13 -0.33 -6.67 4.30
C ILE A 13 -1.60 -6.86 3.47
N LEU A 14 -1.50 -6.72 2.15
CA LEU A 14 -2.65 -6.88 1.26
C LEU A 14 -3.24 -8.29 1.36
N VAL A 15 -2.40 -9.31 1.32
CA VAL A 15 -2.85 -10.71 1.43
C VAL A 15 -3.58 -10.92 2.76
N THR A 16 -3.03 -10.39 3.83
CA THR A 16 -3.64 -10.54 5.17
C THR A 16 -4.98 -9.83 5.28
N VAL A 17 -5.07 -8.60 4.80
CA VAL A 17 -6.30 -7.79 4.91
C VAL A 17 -7.37 -8.26 3.94
N LEU A 18 -6.98 -8.51 2.67
CA LEU A 18 -7.91 -8.88 1.62
C LEU A 18 -8.23 -10.37 1.59
N LYS A 19 -7.38 -11.18 2.20
CA LYS A 19 -7.55 -12.64 2.33
C LYS A 19 -7.51 -13.38 0.98
N HIS A 20 -6.78 -12.82 0.00
CA HIS A 20 -6.53 -13.48 -1.27
C HIS A 20 -5.25 -12.90 -1.90
N GLU A 21 -4.76 -13.56 -2.95
CA GLU A 21 -3.54 -13.18 -3.64
C GLU A 21 -3.79 -12.83 -5.11
N ASN A 22 -5.02 -12.50 -5.47
CA ASN A 22 -5.41 -12.29 -6.87
C ASN A 22 -5.09 -10.87 -7.36
N PHE A 23 -3.82 -10.50 -7.28
CA PHE A 23 -3.31 -9.23 -7.77
C PHE A 23 -1.81 -9.35 -8.04
N GLU A 24 -1.31 -8.47 -8.89
CA GLU A 24 0.13 -8.40 -9.16
C GLU A 24 0.69 -7.10 -8.59
N MET A 25 1.86 -7.20 -7.96
CA MET A 25 2.54 -6.06 -7.35
C MET A 25 3.32 -5.27 -8.40
N VAL A 26 2.58 -4.63 -9.31
CA VAL A 26 3.15 -3.76 -10.35
C VAL A 26 2.76 -2.31 -10.08
N ASP A 27 3.53 -1.38 -10.63
CA ASP A 27 3.32 0.05 -10.35
C ASP A 27 1.94 0.54 -10.75
N SER A 28 1.36 -0.03 -11.78
CA SER A 28 0.04 0.37 -12.28
C SER A 28 -1.14 -0.23 -11.49
N LEU A 29 -0.86 -1.11 -10.53
CA LEU A 29 -1.93 -1.73 -9.73
C LEU A 29 -2.72 -0.66 -8.97
N SER A 30 -4.03 -0.69 -9.11
CA SER A 30 -4.92 0.23 -8.39
C SER A 30 -5.95 -0.54 -7.57
N ALA A 31 -6.47 0.11 -6.53
CA ALA A 31 -7.46 -0.51 -5.64
C ALA A 31 -8.69 -0.97 -6.38
N ALA A 32 -9.12 -0.24 -7.41
CA ALA A 32 -10.30 -0.59 -8.20
C ALA A 32 -10.16 -1.94 -8.92
N GLN A 33 -8.93 -2.41 -9.14
CA GLN A 33 -8.66 -3.66 -9.84
C GLN A 33 -8.62 -4.86 -8.92
N VAL A 34 -8.68 -4.64 -7.60
CA VAL A 34 -8.47 -5.70 -6.61
C VAL A 34 -9.76 -5.96 -5.82
N ASN A 35 -10.24 -7.19 -5.86
CA ASN A 35 -11.43 -7.59 -5.12
C ASN A 35 -11.20 -7.37 -3.61
N GLY A 36 -12.20 -6.78 -2.97
CA GLY A 36 -12.19 -6.56 -1.54
C GLY A 36 -11.46 -5.29 -1.09
N TRP A 37 -10.81 -4.59 -2.00
CA TRP A 37 -10.13 -3.34 -1.67
C TRP A 37 -11.11 -2.18 -1.86
N ASP A 38 -11.85 -1.90 -0.80
CA ASP A 38 -12.85 -0.82 -0.76
C ASP A 38 -12.40 0.25 0.25
N SER A 39 -13.29 1.19 0.55
CA SER A 39 -12.98 2.30 1.46
C SER A 39 -12.58 1.82 2.86
N LEU A 40 -13.23 0.76 3.34
CA LEU A 40 -12.96 0.23 4.68
C LEU A 40 -11.62 -0.49 4.73
N THR A 41 -11.39 -1.43 3.81
CA THR A 41 -10.14 -2.18 3.77
C THR A 41 -8.96 -1.27 3.42
N HIS A 42 -9.19 -0.24 2.61
CA HIS A 42 -8.15 0.74 2.28
C HIS A 42 -7.58 1.39 3.55
N MET A 43 -8.46 1.81 4.47
CA MET A 43 -8.01 2.44 5.71
C MET A 43 -7.24 1.46 6.60
N ILE A 44 -7.66 0.18 6.63
CA ILE A 44 -6.95 -0.85 7.36
C ILE A 44 -5.56 -1.06 6.76
N ILE A 45 -5.47 -1.15 5.44
CA ILE A 45 -4.21 -1.32 4.72
C ILE A 45 -3.27 -0.16 5.02
N ILE A 46 -3.76 1.07 4.93
CA ILE A 46 -2.95 2.27 5.19
C ILE A 46 -2.42 2.25 6.63
N THR A 47 -3.27 1.93 7.60
CA THR A 47 -2.87 1.85 9.00
C THR A 47 -1.80 0.79 9.22
N ASP A 48 -1.97 -0.39 8.61
CA ASP A 48 -1.00 -1.47 8.72
C ASP A 48 0.35 -1.09 8.09
N ILE A 49 0.32 -0.37 6.97
CA ILE A 49 1.53 0.13 6.33
C ILE A 49 2.25 1.13 7.25
N GLU A 50 1.51 2.05 7.84
CA GLU A 50 2.09 3.02 8.78
C GLU A 50 2.80 2.30 9.92
N ASN A 51 2.15 1.29 10.48
CA ASN A 51 2.72 0.51 11.58
C ASN A 51 3.94 -0.32 11.15
N ALA A 52 3.86 -0.93 9.97
CA ALA A 52 4.94 -1.80 9.48
C ALA A 52 6.21 -1.02 9.15
N PHE A 53 6.09 0.21 8.68
CA PHE A 53 7.23 1.04 8.29
C PHE A 53 7.58 2.13 9.30
N GLY A 54 6.77 2.31 10.33
CA GLY A 54 6.99 3.35 11.33
C GLY A 54 6.84 4.76 10.77
N ILE A 55 5.89 4.96 9.87
CA ILE A 55 5.64 6.25 9.21
C ILE A 55 4.18 6.68 9.39
N GLN A 56 3.88 7.92 9.03
CA GLN A 56 2.50 8.41 9.02
C GLN A 56 2.23 9.15 7.71
N PHE A 57 1.04 8.95 7.16
CA PHE A 57 0.60 9.64 5.95
C PHE A 57 -0.29 10.82 6.33
N LYS A 58 -0.12 11.92 5.59
CA LYS A 58 -1.03 13.07 5.70
C LYS A 58 -2.21 12.85 4.75
N LEU A 59 -3.36 13.40 5.10
CA LEU A 59 -4.56 13.25 4.28
C LEU A 59 -4.33 13.69 2.84
N LYS A 60 -3.64 14.80 2.62
CA LYS A 60 -3.35 15.29 1.27
C LYS A 60 -2.45 14.33 0.48
N GLU A 61 -1.59 13.59 1.17
CA GLU A 61 -0.73 12.58 0.53
C GLU A 61 -1.57 11.39 0.08
N LEU A 62 -2.50 10.96 0.92
CA LEU A 62 -3.39 9.85 0.58
C LEU A 62 -4.27 10.19 -0.62
N ASN A 63 -4.70 11.44 -0.73
CA ASN A 63 -5.55 11.88 -1.83
C ASN A 63 -4.84 11.86 -3.18
N LYS A 64 -3.51 11.82 -3.18
CA LYS A 64 -2.70 11.77 -4.40
C LYS A 64 -2.32 10.36 -4.82
N LEU A 65 -2.68 9.35 -4.03
CA LEU A 65 -2.33 7.97 -4.34
C LEU A 65 -3.31 7.39 -5.36
N ASN A 66 -2.80 7.06 -6.54
CA ASN A 66 -3.61 6.50 -7.62
C ASN A 66 -3.27 5.05 -7.93
N ASN A 67 -2.07 4.60 -7.58
CA ASN A 67 -1.63 3.25 -7.88
C ASN A 67 -0.53 2.81 -6.92
N MET A 68 -0.10 1.56 -7.06
CA MET A 68 0.92 0.98 -6.20
C MET A 68 2.26 1.72 -6.32
N GLY A 69 2.63 2.14 -7.52
CA GLY A 69 3.87 2.90 -7.74
C GLY A 69 3.91 4.17 -6.91
N ASN A 70 2.82 4.92 -6.88
CA ASN A 70 2.71 6.14 -6.07
C ASN A 70 2.89 5.82 -4.58
N LEU A 71 2.27 4.75 -4.11
CA LEU A 71 2.36 4.35 -2.72
C LEU A 71 3.79 3.98 -2.34
N ILE A 72 4.46 3.18 -3.16
CA ILE A 72 5.84 2.77 -2.92
C ILE A 72 6.76 3.99 -2.89
N GLU A 73 6.61 4.91 -3.84
CA GLU A 73 7.42 6.12 -3.89
C GLU A 73 7.22 6.99 -2.65
N LEU A 74 5.98 7.11 -2.19
CA LEU A 74 5.67 7.87 -0.99
C LEU A 74 6.34 7.25 0.24
N ILE A 75 6.27 5.92 0.37
CA ILE A 75 6.92 5.20 1.47
C ILE A 75 8.44 5.43 1.42
N GLN A 76 9.05 5.28 0.25
CA GLN A 76 10.48 5.51 0.07
C GLN A 76 10.88 6.92 0.50
N SER A 77 10.07 7.90 0.11
CA SER A 77 10.29 9.30 0.47
C SER A 77 10.29 9.50 1.99
N LYS A 78 9.39 8.83 2.69
CA LYS A 78 9.27 8.95 4.15
C LYS A 78 10.35 8.18 4.91
N LEU A 79 10.87 7.12 4.33
CA LEU A 79 11.94 6.32 4.95
C LEU A 79 13.32 6.93 4.74
N GLY A 80 13.43 7.80 3.80
CA GLY A 80 14.65 8.43 3.63
C GLY A 80 15.38 8.81 2.71
#